data_dd1c394d674d3894dca57aa161f96956
#
_entry.id   dd1c394d674d3894dca57aa161f96956
#
_cell.length_a   1.000
_cell.length_b   1.000
_cell.length_c   1.000
_cell.angle_alpha   90.00
_cell.angle_beta   90.00
_cell.angle_gamma   90.00
#
_symmetry.space_group_name_H-M   'P 1'
#
loop_
_entity.id
_entity.type
_entity.pdbx_description
1 polymer ?
#
loop_
_entity_poly.entity_id
_entity_poly.type
_entity_poly.pdbx_seq_one_letter_code
_entity_poly.pdbx_strand_id
1 'polypeptide(L)'
;MARKFDHLADVEVFLSVVEHGSFSAAAIVLSTTPSVLSRALSRLEARLATQLLRRTTRSLSLTDAGQRYANEARDAFARLGQAEQAMRSTTAQLSGKVRMSVSTGYGQQRLPPILAAYARAYPLVELDVDITNRNVDLVAEGFDLAIRSGPLPSSTMASRQLEASPLCLLASPAYLETAGSLATLDDLARQQCIAFVRPNTGRVFSWQLRDGGRDIDWIPPASVMVSTDAMGVIWLAEQGMGIALCPRLFAEASLAAGQLVEILPQLSGRTRAFSVVYPAHRGLSAASRALIDMLVSARASSNSRGQV
;
A
#
# COMPACT_ATOMS: atom_id res chain seq x y z
N MET A 1 36.32 5.26 30.00
CA MET A 1 34.96 5.65 29.48
C MET A 1 34.24 4.38 29.07
N ALA A 2 33.06 4.08 29.63
CA ALA A 2 32.24 2.97 29.16
C ALA A 2 31.80 3.23 27.70
N ARG A 3 31.87 2.23 26.83
CA ARG A 3 31.45 2.36 25.43
C ARG A 3 29.94 2.64 25.39
N LYS A 4 29.53 3.73 24.75
CA LYS A 4 28.12 4.16 24.70
C LYS A 4 27.19 3.12 24.03
N PHE A 5 27.73 2.31 23.14
CA PHE A 5 26.99 1.35 22.27
C PHE A 5 27.50 -0.09 22.44
N ASP A 6 27.92 -0.50 23.64
CA ASP A 6 28.38 -1.87 23.93
C ASP A 6 27.25 -2.93 23.89
N HIS A 7 25.99 -2.47 23.85
CA HIS A 7 24.80 -3.30 23.88
C HIS A 7 24.19 -3.60 22.48
N LEU A 8 24.80 -3.15 21.40
CA LEU A 8 24.25 -3.38 20.03
C LEU A 8 24.05 -4.86 19.69
N ALA A 9 24.95 -5.72 20.17
CA ALA A 9 24.78 -7.16 20.01
C ALA A 9 23.55 -7.71 20.74
N ASP A 10 23.20 -7.16 21.92
CA ASP A 10 22.00 -7.56 22.65
C ASP A 10 20.73 -7.07 21.93
N VAL A 11 20.78 -5.93 21.21
CA VAL A 11 19.71 -5.42 20.36
C VAL A 11 19.52 -6.32 19.14
N GLU A 12 20.59 -6.74 18.48
CA GLU A 12 20.57 -7.67 17.36
C GLU A 12 19.92 -9.02 17.75
N VAL A 13 20.29 -9.55 18.91
CA VAL A 13 19.67 -10.74 19.49
C VAL A 13 18.16 -10.55 19.69
N PHE A 14 17.75 -9.43 20.29
CA PHE A 14 16.33 -9.12 20.47
C PHE A 14 15.58 -9.10 19.15
N LEU A 15 16.09 -8.41 18.13
CA LEU A 15 15.47 -8.34 16.80
C LEU A 15 15.36 -9.72 16.15
N SER A 16 16.40 -10.55 16.24
CA SER A 16 16.38 -11.92 15.72
C SER A 16 15.35 -12.79 16.42
N VAL A 17 15.21 -12.69 17.75
CA VAL A 17 14.19 -13.43 18.51
C VAL A 17 12.76 -13.02 18.10
N VAL A 18 12.54 -11.73 17.85
CA VAL A 18 11.25 -11.19 17.37
C VAL A 18 10.93 -11.70 15.98
N GLU A 19 11.90 -11.70 15.08
CA GLU A 19 11.73 -12.10 13.68
C GLU A 19 11.42 -13.60 13.54
N HIS A 20 12.12 -14.43 14.29
CA HIS A 20 11.96 -15.90 14.21
C HIS A 20 10.92 -16.47 15.19
N GLY A 21 10.30 -15.61 16.00
CA GLY A 21 9.20 -15.97 16.89
C GLY A 21 9.57 -16.90 18.06
N SER A 22 10.85 -17.33 18.18
CA SER A 22 11.31 -18.17 19.28
C SER A 22 12.83 -18.05 19.52
N PHE A 23 13.24 -18.26 20.79
CA PHE A 23 14.66 -18.32 21.15
C PHE A 23 15.40 -19.46 20.47
N SER A 24 14.74 -20.60 20.26
CA SER A 24 15.38 -21.76 19.61
C SER A 24 15.64 -21.50 18.13
N ALA A 25 14.68 -20.93 17.40
CA ALA A 25 14.84 -20.59 15.99
C ALA A 25 15.92 -19.51 15.81
N ALA A 26 15.87 -18.43 16.60
CA ALA A 26 16.89 -17.38 16.57
C ALA A 26 18.31 -17.89 16.92
N ALA A 27 18.41 -18.84 17.84
CA ALA A 27 19.68 -19.44 18.23
C ALA A 27 20.36 -20.21 17.08
N ILE A 28 19.57 -20.87 16.24
CA ILE A 28 20.08 -21.56 15.03
C ILE A 28 20.65 -20.53 14.06
N VAL A 29 19.92 -19.45 13.78
CA VAL A 29 20.33 -18.41 12.85
C VAL A 29 21.59 -17.68 13.33
N LEU A 30 21.66 -17.37 14.63
CA LEU A 30 22.81 -16.67 15.21
C LEU A 30 23.96 -17.62 15.63
N SER A 31 23.88 -18.91 15.26
CA SER A 31 24.88 -19.94 15.60
C SER A 31 25.29 -19.94 17.08
N THR A 32 24.28 -19.88 17.97
CA THR A 32 24.46 -19.80 19.43
C THR A 32 23.46 -20.69 20.18
N THR A 33 23.27 -20.47 21.47
CA THR A 33 22.31 -21.23 22.29
C THR A 33 21.18 -20.35 22.81
N PRO A 34 19.97 -20.93 23.04
CA PRO A 34 18.84 -20.17 23.58
C PRO A 34 19.14 -19.50 24.94
N SER A 35 20.01 -20.10 25.76
CA SER A 35 20.40 -19.53 27.06
C SER A 35 21.27 -18.27 26.92
N VAL A 36 22.11 -18.21 25.90
CA VAL A 36 22.90 -17.01 25.56
C VAL A 36 21.98 -15.88 25.12
N LEU A 37 21.02 -16.17 24.23
CA LEU A 37 20.07 -15.17 23.76
C LEU A 37 19.17 -14.68 24.89
N SER A 38 18.72 -15.56 25.80
CA SER A 38 17.92 -15.18 26.96
C SER A 38 18.69 -14.23 27.89
N ARG A 39 19.98 -14.46 28.12
CA ARG A 39 20.82 -13.55 28.91
C ARG A 39 21.05 -12.21 28.24
N ALA A 40 21.28 -12.20 26.92
CA ALA A 40 21.40 -10.98 26.14
C ALA A 40 20.14 -10.11 26.23
N LEU A 41 18.96 -10.73 26.04
CA LEU A 41 17.69 -10.03 26.21
C LEU A 41 17.52 -9.47 27.64
N SER A 42 17.82 -10.27 28.67
CA SER A 42 17.70 -9.82 30.06
C SER A 42 18.62 -8.64 30.36
N ARG A 43 19.84 -8.57 29.81
CA ARG A 43 20.72 -7.40 29.90
C ARG A 43 20.11 -6.18 29.22
N LEU A 44 19.53 -6.36 28.02
CA LEU A 44 18.88 -5.30 27.29
C LEU A 44 17.68 -4.72 28.04
N GLU A 45 16.80 -5.58 28.53
CA GLU A 45 15.62 -5.18 29.33
C GLU A 45 16.03 -4.47 30.64
N ALA A 46 17.05 -4.98 31.33
CA ALA A 46 17.61 -4.34 32.53
C ALA A 46 18.19 -2.95 32.23
N ARG A 47 18.91 -2.77 31.10
CA ARG A 47 19.44 -1.49 30.65
C ARG A 47 18.35 -0.48 30.34
N LEU A 48 17.25 -0.94 29.71
CA LEU A 48 16.12 -0.10 29.34
C LEU A 48 15.11 0.10 30.51
N ALA A 49 15.32 -0.60 31.64
CA ALA A 49 14.39 -0.68 32.76
C ALA A 49 12.95 -1.00 32.30
N THR A 50 12.81 -1.82 31.26
CA THR A 50 11.52 -2.11 30.62
C THR A 50 11.52 -3.51 30.03
N GLN A 51 10.43 -4.26 30.25
CA GLN A 51 10.22 -5.54 29.58
C GLN A 51 9.83 -5.33 28.11
N LEU A 52 10.54 -5.99 27.20
CA LEU A 52 10.29 -5.95 25.76
C LEU A 52 9.46 -7.15 25.30
N LEU A 53 9.63 -8.31 25.97
CA LEU A 53 8.92 -9.56 25.64
C LEU A 53 8.09 -10.07 26.82
N ARG A 54 6.87 -10.52 26.51
CA ARG A 54 6.06 -11.33 27.42
C ARG A 54 6.36 -12.78 27.14
N ARG A 55 6.82 -13.50 28.17
CA ARG A 55 7.09 -14.94 28.09
C ARG A 55 5.94 -15.70 28.75
N THR A 56 5.24 -16.50 27.98
CA THR A 56 4.38 -17.56 28.53
C THR A 56 4.99 -18.91 28.17
N THR A 57 4.60 -19.96 28.86
CA THR A 57 5.09 -21.32 28.59
C THR A 57 4.71 -21.83 27.19
N ARG A 58 3.82 -21.12 26.47
CA ARG A 58 3.29 -21.53 25.16
C ARG A 58 3.49 -20.49 24.04
N SER A 59 3.85 -19.25 24.33
CA SER A 59 4.00 -18.20 23.32
C SER A 59 4.98 -17.12 23.74
N LEU A 60 5.66 -16.56 22.75
CA LEU A 60 6.48 -15.37 22.84
C LEU A 60 5.70 -14.23 22.18
N SER A 61 5.51 -13.12 22.88
CA SER A 61 4.86 -11.93 22.33
C SER A 61 5.57 -10.65 22.76
N LEU A 62 5.52 -9.64 21.92
CA LEU A 62 6.04 -8.31 22.24
C LEU A 62 5.13 -7.61 23.27
N THR A 63 5.73 -6.81 24.13
CA THR A 63 5.02 -5.74 24.84
C THR A 63 4.84 -4.54 23.91
N ASP A 64 3.99 -3.57 24.28
CA ASP A 64 3.85 -2.32 23.52
C ASP A 64 5.18 -1.53 23.47
N ALA A 65 5.95 -1.57 24.56
CA ALA A 65 7.31 -1.03 24.60
C ALA A 65 8.26 -1.80 23.70
N GLY A 66 8.17 -3.15 23.71
CA GLY A 66 8.94 -4.02 22.85
C GLY A 66 8.66 -3.79 21.37
N GLN A 67 7.40 -3.60 21.00
CA GLN A 67 7.02 -3.30 19.63
C GLN A 67 7.62 -1.97 19.15
N ARG A 68 7.50 -0.91 19.94
CA ARG A 68 8.11 0.39 19.62
C ARG A 68 9.62 0.29 19.52
N TYR A 69 10.27 -0.36 20.50
CA TYR A 69 11.72 -0.50 20.49
C TYR A 69 12.23 -1.35 19.32
N ALA A 70 11.53 -2.43 18.95
CA ALA A 70 11.88 -3.25 17.80
C ALA A 70 11.84 -2.44 16.49
N ASN A 71 10.83 -1.59 16.31
CA ASN A 71 10.70 -0.76 15.12
C ASN A 71 11.86 0.25 15.03
N GLU A 72 12.13 1.00 16.11
CA GLU A 72 13.22 1.98 16.16
C GLU A 72 14.61 1.35 15.99
N ALA A 73 14.81 0.18 16.61
CA ALA A 73 16.08 -0.55 16.51
C ALA A 73 16.31 -1.07 15.09
N ARG A 74 15.28 -1.64 14.42
CA ARG A 74 15.42 -2.04 12.99
C ARG A 74 15.81 -0.87 12.11
N ASP A 75 15.21 0.30 12.34
CA ASP A 75 15.54 1.50 11.58
C ASP A 75 16.98 1.96 11.80
N ALA A 76 17.45 1.90 13.04
CA ALA A 76 18.84 2.25 13.37
C ALA A 76 19.83 1.29 12.68
N PHE A 77 19.58 -0.03 12.74
CA PHE A 77 20.44 -1.02 12.08
C PHE A 77 20.38 -0.90 10.54
N ALA A 78 19.19 -0.63 9.98
CA ALA A 78 19.07 -0.39 8.54
C ALA A 78 19.86 0.85 8.09
N ARG A 79 19.88 1.94 8.88
CA ARG A 79 20.69 3.13 8.60
C ARG A 79 22.20 2.85 8.69
N LEU A 80 22.60 2.05 9.67
CA LEU A 80 24.01 1.66 9.81
C LEU A 80 24.45 0.82 8.59
N GLY A 81 23.67 -0.19 8.21
CA GLY A 81 23.94 -1.01 7.02
C GLY A 81 23.98 -0.18 5.74
N GLN A 82 23.10 0.84 5.59
CA GLN A 82 23.14 1.76 4.45
C GLN A 82 24.43 2.60 4.44
N ALA A 83 24.89 3.09 5.59
CA ALA A 83 26.12 3.86 5.67
C ALA A 83 27.33 2.99 5.30
N GLU A 84 27.38 1.76 5.77
CA GLU A 84 28.44 0.79 5.41
C GLU A 84 28.41 0.44 3.91
N GLN A 85 27.21 0.25 3.35
CA GLN A 85 27.03 -0.03 1.93
C GLN A 85 27.44 1.17 1.07
N ALA A 86 27.11 2.41 1.50
CA ALA A 86 27.53 3.62 0.81
C ALA A 86 29.08 3.78 0.78
N MET A 87 29.78 3.31 1.82
CA MET A 87 31.24 3.32 1.86
C MET A 87 31.87 2.25 0.97
N ARG A 88 31.18 1.13 0.78
CA ARG A 88 31.64 0.02 -0.08
C ARG A 88 31.41 0.24 -1.56
N SER A 89 30.56 1.20 -1.92
CA SER A 89 30.10 1.37 -3.31
C SER A 89 30.85 2.43 -4.08
N THR A 90 31.85 1.96 -4.83
CA THR A 90 32.13 2.50 -6.17
C THR A 90 31.30 1.70 -7.24
N THR A 91 30.71 0.54 -6.87
CA THR A 91 29.98 -0.36 -7.81
C THR A 91 28.92 -1.27 -7.10
N ALA A 92 28.41 -0.93 -5.91
CA ALA A 92 27.53 -1.85 -5.17
C ALA A 92 26.11 -1.89 -5.76
N GLN A 93 25.70 -3.07 -6.20
CA GLN A 93 24.31 -3.37 -6.52
C GLN A 93 23.45 -3.20 -5.27
N LEU A 94 22.29 -2.52 -5.40
CA LEU A 94 21.32 -2.42 -4.32
C LEU A 94 20.87 -3.82 -3.90
N SER A 95 20.79 -4.04 -2.59
CA SER A 95 20.34 -5.30 -2.00
C SER A 95 19.47 -5.03 -0.78
N GLY A 96 18.85 -6.08 -0.25
CA GLY A 96 17.98 -6.02 0.92
C GLY A 96 16.52 -6.26 0.55
N LYS A 97 15.59 -5.90 1.45
CA LYS A 97 14.14 -6.12 1.28
C LYS A 97 13.41 -4.79 1.16
N VAL A 98 12.44 -4.74 0.26
CA VAL A 98 11.47 -3.65 0.16
C VAL A 98 10.08 -4.24 0.38
N ARG A 99 9.41 -3.78 1.42
CA ARG A 99 8.08 -4.21 1.78
C ARG A 99 7.07 -3.11 1.48
N MET A 100 6.10 -3.39 0.61
CA MET A 100 5.13 -2.41 0.18
C MET A 100 3.70 -2.90 0.27
N SER A 101 2.76 -1.99 0.52
CA SER A 101 1.33 -2.28 0.44
C SER A 101 0.67 -1.43 -0.65
N VAL A 102 -0.21 -2.03 -1.44
CA VAL A 102 -0.86 -1.35 -2.58
C VAL A 102 -2.33 -1.70 -2.65
N SER A 103 -3.18 -0.72 -3.02
CA SER A 103 -4.61 -0.98 -3.29
C SER A 103 -4.78 -1.89 -4.50
N THR A 104 -5.76 -2.81 -4.45
CA THR A 104 -5.98 -3.87 -5.44
C THR A 104 -5.99 -3.32 -6.87
N GLY A 105 -6.81 -2.32 -7.17
CA GLY A 105 -6.95 -1.82 -8.53
C GLY A 105 -5.64 -1.23 -9.09
N TYR A 106 -4.90 -0.42 -8.30
CA TYR A 106 -3.61 0.12 -8.75
C TYR A 106 -2.54 -0.98 -8.86
N GLY A 107 -2.54 -1.88 -7.88
CA GLY A 107 -1.62 -3.02 -7.84
C GLY A 107 -1.75 -3.94 -9.06
N GLN A 108 -2.96 -4.16 -9.54
CA GLN A 108 -3.21 -5.00 -10.72
C GLN A 108 -2.96 -4.26 -12.04
N GLN A 109 -3.34 -2.99 -12.15
CA GLN A 109 -3.36 -2.27 -13.42
C GLN A 109 -2.06 -1.53 -13.75
N ARG A 110 -1.34 -1.04 -12.77
CA ARG A 110 -0.16 -0.19 -12.98
C ARG A 110 1.16 -0.75 -12.48
N LEU A 111 1.11 -1.49 -11.37
CA LEU A 111 2.32 -1.88 -10.67
C LEU A 111 3.16 -2.97 -11.37
N PRO A 112 2.59 -4.01 -12.04
CA PRO A 112 3.36 -5.14 -12.53
C PRO A 112 4.52 -4.76 -13.46
N PRO A 113 4.36 -3.91 -14.50
CA PRO A 113 5.48 -3.54 -15.37
C PRO A 113 6.56 -2.76 -14.64
N ILE A 114 6.21 -1.96 -13.64
CA ILE A 114 7.16 -1.18 -12.84
C ILE A 114 7.99 -2.11 -11.95
N LEU A 115 7.34 -3.05 -11.26
CA LEU A 115 8.04 -4.03 -10.42
C LEU A 115 8.92 -4.96 -11.27
N ALA A 116 8.47 -5.37 -12.44
CA ALA A 116 9.27 -6.17 -13.35
C ALA A 116 10.54 -5.42 -13.83
N ALA A 117 10.42 -4.12 -14.11
CA ALA A 117 11.57 -3.28 -14.44
C ALA A 117 12.51 -3.10 -13.24
N TYR A 118 11.94 -2.87 -12.05
CA TYR A 118 12.69 -2.73 -10.81
C TYR A 118 13.48 -4.01 -10.47
N ALA A 119 12.84 -5.18 -10.53
CA ALA A 119 13.48 -6.47 -10.25
C ALA A 119 14.64 -6.78 -11.22
N ARG A 120 14.50 -6.39 -12.50
CA ARG A 120 15.59 -6.50 -13.47
C ARG A 120 16.77 -5.55 -13.16
N ALA A 121 16.47 -4.34 -12.72
CA ALA A 121 17.49 -3.35 -12.40
C ALA A 121 18.23 -3.67 -11.07
N TYR A 122 17.53 -4.31 -10.13
CA TYR A 122 18.03 -4.58 -8.78
C TYR A 122 17.78 -6.03 -8.36
N PRO A 123 18.46 -7.00 -8.96
CA PRO A 123 18.17 -8.43 -8.79
C PRO A 123 18.49 -8.98 -7.39
N LEU A 124 19.22 -8.23 -6.57
CA LEU A 124 19.52 -8.60 -5.18
C LEU A 124 18.54 -8.00 -4.16
N VAL A 125 17.49 -7.31 -4.62
CA VAL A 125 16.45 -6.77 -3.75
C VAL A 125 15.27 -7.73 -3.72
N GLU A 126 14.89 -8.16 -2.52
CA GLU A 126 13.65 -8.90 -2.27
C GLU A 126 12.46 -7.92 -2.25
N LEU A 127 11.43 -8.21 -3.03
CA LEU A 127 10.16 -7.48 -3.03
C LEU A 127 9.09 -8.26 -2.27
N ASP A 128 8.52 -7.65 -1.23
CA ASP A 128 7.37 -8.16 -0.47
C ASP A 128 6.18 -7.23 -0.72
N VAL A 129 5.21 -7.69 -1.53
CA VAL A 129 4.11 -6.86 -2.05
C VAL A 129 2.78 -7.35 -1.49
N ASP A 130 2.18 -6.58 -0.59
CA ASP A 130 0.84 -6.81 -0.04
C ASP A 130 -0.20 -6.04 -0.87
N ILE A 131 -0.99 -6.77 -1.69
CA ILE A 131 -2.06 -6.19 -2.50
C ILE A 131 -3.36 -6.24 -1.69
N THR A 132 -3.75 -5.10 -1.11
CA THR A 132 -4.90 -5.02 -0.20
C THR A 132 -5.52 -3.63 -0.17
N ASN A 133 -6.85 -3.58 -0.01
CA ASN A 133 -7.57 -2.32 0.21
C ASN A 133 -7.73 -1.97 1.70
N ARG A 134 -7.17 -2.80 2.58
CA ARG A 134 -7.09 -2.53 4.01
C ARG A 134 -6.20 -1.31 4.28
N ASN A 135 -6.57 -0.49 5.24
CA ASN A 135 -5.63 0.49 5.79
C ASN A 135 -4.57 -0.25 6.62
N VAL A 136 -3.32 -0.08 6.23
CA VAL A 136 -2.16 -0.59 6.95
C VAL A 136 -1.53 0.54 7.77
N ASP A 137 -1.07 0.22 8.96
CA ASP A 137 -0.13 1.08 9.68
C ASP A 137 1.28 0.76 9.21
N LEU A 138 1.86 1.65 8.37
CA LEU A 138 3.16 1.41 7.74
C LEU A 138 4.25 1.15 8.77
N VAL A 139 4.24 1.89 9.88
CA VAL A 139 5.28 1.78 10.91
C VAL A 139 5.07 0.53 11.75
N ALA A 140 3.86 0.32 12.26
CA ALA A 140 3.56 -0.81 13.14
C ALA A 140 3.68 -2.17 12.42
N GLU A 141 3.32 -2.20 11.13
CA GLU A 141 3.34 -3.44 10.34
C GLU A 141 4.65 -3.62 9.54
N GLY A 142 5.58 -2.66 9.61
CA GLY A 142 6.90 -2.76 9.00
C GLY A 142 6.91 -2.61 7.48
N PHE A 143 5.98 -1.86 6.91
CA PHE A 143 6.02 -1.49 5.50
C PHE A 143 6.93 -0.27 5.27
N ASP A 144 7.70 -0.29 4.19
CA ASP A 144 8.55 0.83 3.77
C ASP A 144 7.73 1.91 3.07
N LEU A 145 6.76 1.50 2.27
CA LEU A 145 5.89 2.40 1.52
C LEU A 145 4.52 1.76 1.26
N ALA A 146 3.52 2.62 0.96
CA ALA A 146 2.25 2.15 0.41
C ALA A 146 1.82 3.01 -0.78
N ILE A 147 1.01 2.43 -1.68
CA ILE A 147 0.31 3.18 -2.72
C ILE A 147 -1.17 3.21 -2.36
N ARG A 148 -1.71 4.40 -2.21
CA ARG A 148 -3.10 4.62 -1.79
C ARG A 148 -3.77 5.67 -2.66
N SER A 149 -5.11 5.65 -2.71
CA SER A 149 -5.93 6.59 -3.45
C SER A 149 -6.67 7.56 -2.54
N GLY A 150 -6.88 8.78 -3.02
CA GLY A 150 -7.66 9.82 -2.34
C GLY A 150 -6.88 10.65 -1.32
N PRO A 151 -7.57 11.36 -0.42
CA PRO A 151 -6.93 12.19 0.59
C PRO A 151 -6.06 11.36 1.52
N LEU A 152 -4.85 11.84 1.79
CA LEU A 152 -3.87 11.14 2.62
C LEU A 152 -4.04 11.53 4.10
N PRO A 153 -3.95 10.59 5.03
CA PRO A 153 -3.99 10.91 6.45
C PRO A 153 -2.66 11.45 6.93
N SER A 154 -2.73 12.40 7.86
CA SER A 154 -1.74 12.89 8.83
C SER A 154 -0.36 13.39 8.36
N SER A 155 0.17 14.33 9.17
CA SER A 155 1.44 15.06 9.01
C SER A 155 2.72 14.21 9.21
N THR A 156 2.62 12.95 9.64
CA THR A 156 3.78 12.07 9.90
C THR A 156 4.24 11.29 8.66
N MET A 157 3.46 11.33 7.57
CA MET A 157 3.75 10.64 6.32
C MET A 157 4.17 11.62 5.23
N ALA A 158 5.24 11.28 4.53
CA ALA A 158 5.56 11.92 3.25
C ALA A 158 4.77 11.26 2.14
N SER A 159 4.44 12.02 1.11
CA SER A 159 3.74 11.49 -0.06
C SER A 159 4.22 12.12 -1.37
N ARG A 160 4.15 11.33 -2.43
CA ARG A 160 4.37 11.80 -3.81
C ARG A 160 3.24 11.27 -4.68
N GLN A 161 2.55 12.18 -5.37
CA GLN A 161 1.48 11.78 -6.29
C GLN A 161 2.08 11.05 -7.50
N LEU A 162 1.53 9.87 -7.79
CA LEU A 162 1.92 9.04 -8.94
C LEU A 162 1.06 9.34 -10.16
N GLU A 163 -0.25 9.38 -9.99
CA GLU A 163 -1.22 9.51 -11.08
C GLU A 163 -2.51 10.16 -10.56
N ALA A 164 -3.26 10.81 -11.44
CA ALA A 164 -4.63 11.24 -11.18
C ALA A 164 -5.52 10.68 -12.29
N SER A 165 -6.34 9.68 -11.97
CA SER A 165 -7.23 9.05 -12.93
C SER A 165 -8.60 9.73 -12.93
N PRO A 166 -9.16 10.09 -14.09
CA PRO A 166 -10.54 10.54 -14.18
C PRO A 166 -11.49 9.49 -13.60
N LEU A 167 -12.53 9.96 -12.93
CA LEU A 167 -13.67 9.13 -12.55
C LEU A 167 -14.65 9.07 -13.71
N CYS A 168 -15.12 7.89 -14.06
CA CYS A 168 -16.08 7.68 -15.12
C CYS A 168 -17.22 6.76 -14.68
N LEU A 169 -18.41 7.03 -15.19
CA LEU A 169 -19.58 6.18 -15.09
C LEU A 169 -19.53 5.15 -16.20
N LEU A 170 -19.70 3.89 -15.86
CA LEU A 170 -19.53 2.75 -16.75
C LEU A 170 -20.73 1.81 -16.67
N ALA A 171 -21.10 1.26 -17.80
CA ALA A 171 -22.08 0.17 -17.91
C ALA A 171 -21.71 -0.75 -19.07
N SER A 172 -22.16 -2.01 -19.02
CA SER A 172 -22.04 -2.89 -20.20
C SER A 172 -23.06 -2.53 -21.27
N PRO A 173 -22.76 -2.78 -22.56
CA PRO A 173 -23.72 -2.63 -23.64
C PRO A 173 -25.02 -3.39 -23.39
N ALA A 174 -24.95 -4.62 -22.88
CA ALA A 174 -26.11 -5.45 -22.57
C ALA A 174 -27.05 -4.80 -21.51
N TYR A 175 -26.48 -4.13 -20.49
CA TYR A 175 -27.29 -3.40 -19.54
C TYR A 175 -28.01 -2.22 -20.21
N LEU A 176 -27.33 -1.48 -21.08
CA LEU A 176 -27.84 -0.28 -21.72
C LEU A 176 -29.02 -0.58 -22.68
N GLU A 177 -29.07 -1.77 -23.26
CA GLU A 177 -30.22 -2.20 -24.09
C GLU A 177 -31.56 -2.17 -23.31
N THR A 178 -31.51 -2.34 -21.99
CA THR A 178 -32.68 -2.38 -21.12
C THR A 178 -32.85 -1.14 -20.22
N ALA A 179 -31.83 -0.30 -20.14
CA ALA A 179 -31.77 0.81 -19.18
C ALA A 179 -32.68 2.01 -19.53
N GLY A 180 -33.14 2.11 -20.77
CA GLY A 180 -33.88 3.27 -21.26
C GLY A 180 -33.00 4.52 -21.44
N SER A 181 -33.63 5.70 -21.38
CA SER A 181 -32.90 6.97 -21.56
C SER A 181 -31.98 7.28 -20.37
N LEU A 182 -30.73 7.64 -20.66
CA LEU A 182 -29.71 8.03 -19.71
C LEU A 182 -29.08 9.35 -20.16
N ALA A 183 -29.63 10.47 -19.70
CA ALA A 183 -29.17 11.81 -20.11
C ALA A 183 -28.85 12.73 -18.91
N THR A 184 -29.46 12.47 -17.75
CA THR A 184 -29.40 13.35 -16.57
C THR A 184 -29.05 12.60 -15.29
N LEU A 185 -28.76 13.34 -14.23
CA LEU A 185 -28.58 12.77 -12.88
C LEU A 185 -29.88 12.10 -12.37
N ASP A 186 -31.07 12.66 -12.72
CA ASP A 186 -32.35 12.08 -12.36
C ASP A 186 -32.63 10.75 -13.10
N ASP A 187 -32.11 10.61 -14.33
CA ASP A 187 -32.15 9.33 -15.03
C ASP A 187 -31.26 8.32 -14.34
N LEU A 188 -30.05 8.72 -13.96
CA LEU A 188 -29.10 7.88 -13.20
C LEU A 188 -29.69 7.41 -11.87
N ALA A 189 -30.45 8.27 -11.19
CA ALA A 189 -31.10 7.93 -9.92
C ALA A 189 -32.17 6.82 -10.04
N ARG A 190 -32.69 6.58 -11.24
CA ARG A 190 -33.64 5.51 -11.53
C ARG A 190 -33.04 4.20 -11.99
N GLN A 191 -31.69 4.17 -12.13
CA GLN A 191 -30.96 3.01 -12.63
C GLN A 191 -30.47 2.09 -11.50
N GLN A 192 -30.16 0.86 -11.87
CA GLN A 192 -29.41 -0.04 -11.01
C GLN A 192 -27.99 0.47 -10.87
N CYS A 193 -27.57 0.79 -9.66
CA CYS A 193 -26.21 1.23 -9.36
C CYS A 193 -25.49 0.17 -8.54
N ILE A 194 -24.20 -0.01 -8.82
CA ILE A 194 -23.31 -0.90 -8.07
C ILE A 194 -22.42 -0.02 -7.18
N ALA A 195 -22.66 -0.05 -5.88
CA ALA A 195 -21.93 0.78 -4.93
C ALA A 195 -20.76 0.05 -4.30
N PHE A 196 -19.66 0.78 -4.10
CA PHE A 196 -18.55 0.31 -3.29
C PHE A 196 -18.72 0.72 -1.83
N VAL A 197 -18.53 -0.23 -0.91
CA VAL A 197 -18.54 -0.01 0.53
C VAL A 197 -17.11 0.07 1.04
N ARG A 198 -16.76 1.17 1.69
CA ARG A 198 -15.41 1.39 2.24
C ARG A 198 -15.11 0.39 3.36
N PRO A 199 -14.03 -0.38 3.29
CA PRO A 199 -13.68 -1.38 4.31
C PRO A 199 -13.53 -0.78 5.71
N ASN A 200 -13.00 0.45 5.81
CA ASN A 200 -12.66 1.07 7.09
C ASN A 200 -13.85 1.70 7.83
N THR A 201 -14.92 2.04 7.11
CA THR A 201 -16.06 2.77 7.68
C THR A 201 -17.38 2.03 7.55
N GLY A 202 -17.45 0.99 6.72
CA GLY A 202 -18.70 0.29 6.37
C GLY A 202 -19.71 1.17 5.63
N ARG A 203 -19.30 2.36 5.18
CA ARG A 203 -20.21 3.31 4.48
C ARG A 203 -20.04 3.18 2.98
N VAL A 204 -21.16 3.36 2.27
CA VAL A 204 -21.17 3.48 0.80
C VAL A 204 -20.26 4.64 0.40
N PHE A 205 -19.41 4.38 -0.58
CA PHE A 205 -18.58 5.41 -1.19
C PHE A 205 -19.47 6.32 -2.03
N SER A 206 -19.58 7.60 -1.66
CA SER A 206 -20.31 8.60 -2.45
C SER A 206 -19.66 8.77 -3.82
N TRP A 207 -20.47 8.80 -4.86
CA TRP A 207 -19.99 9.03 -6.21
C TRP A 207 -19.64 10.50 -6.38
N GLN A 208 -18.38 10.74 -6.75
CA GLN A 208 -17.85 12.07 -6.95
C GLN A 208 -18.12 12.48 -8.39
N LEU A 209 -19.22 13.20 -8.60
CA LEU A 209 -19.70 13.63 -9.91
C LEU A 209 -19.50 15.14 -10.07
N ARG A 210 -19.71 15.62 -11.30
CA ARG A 210 -19.81 17.04 -11.63
C ARG A 210 -21.05 17.27 -12.48
N ASP A 211 -21.96 18.09 -11.98
CA ASP A 211 -23.20 18.42 -12.67
C ASP A 211 -23.32 19.92 -12.85
N GLY A 212 -23.55 20.38 -14.09
CA GLY A 212 -23.62 21.80 -14.42
C GLY A 212 -22.40 22.61 -13.99
N GLY A 213 -21.20 21.98 -13.96
CA GLY A 213 -19.95 22.60 -13.52
C GLY A 213 -19.76 22.59 -11.99
N ARG A 214 -20.68 22.05 -11.20
CA ARG A 214 -20.61 21.93 -9.74
C ARG A 214 -20.18 20.54 -9.34
N ASP A 215 -19.23 20.44 -8.42
CA ASP A 215 -18.83 19.17 -7.80
C ASP A 215 -19.90 18.73 -6.81
N ILE A 216 -20.38 17.49 -6.97
CA ILE A 216 -21.36 16.86 -6.09
C ILE A 216 -20.82 15.52 -5.57
N ASP A 217 -21.14 15.20 -4.32
CA ASP A 217 -20.92 13.89 -3.72
C ASP A 217 -22.26 13.20 -3.57
N TRP A 218 -22.59 12.36 -4.56
CA TRP A 218 -23.89 11.71 -4.68
C TRP A 218 -23.85 10.29 -4.16
N ILE A 219 -24.85 9.89 -3.36
CA ILE A 219 -24.96 8.51 -2.87
C ILE A 219 -25.88 7.76 -3.82
N PRO A 220 -25.37 6.73 -4.54
CA PRO A 220 -26.18 5.97 -5.47
C PRO A 220 -27.27 5.17 -4.75
N PRO A 221 -28.49 5.08 -5.30
CA PRO A 221 -29.52 4.16 -4.83
C PRO A 221 -29.16 2.74 -5.24
N ALA A 222 -28.17 2.16 -4.55
CA ALA A 222 -27.59 0.88 -4.95
C ALA A 222 -28.37 -0.30 -4.36
N SER A 223 -28.75 -1.25 -5.22
CA SER A 223 -29.26 -2.57 -4.84
C SER A 223 -28.14 -3.62 -4.74
N VAL A 224 -26.97 -3.32 -5.33
CA VAL A 224 -25.77 -4.16 -5.29
C VAL A 224 -24.66 -3.41 -4.59
N MET A 225 -24.10 -4.01 -3.55
CA MET A 225 -23.02 -3.43 -2.76
C MET A 225 -21.81 -4.36 -2.76
N VAL A 226 -20.65 -3.81 -3.10
CA VAL A 226 -19.36 -4.51 -3.10
C VAL A 226 -18.50 -3.98 -1.97
N SER A 227 -18.04 -4.87 -1.11
CA SER A 227 -17.15 -4.55 0.00
C SER A 227 -15.75 -5.05 -0.30
N THR A 228 -14.77 -4.47 0.37
CA THR A 228 -13.37 -4.91 0.39
C THR A 228 -12.60 -4.67 -0.91
N ASP A 229 -13.09 -5.14 -2.06
CA ASP A 229 -12.39 -4.98 -3.34
C ASP A 229 -13.18 -4.11 -4.34
N ALA A 230 -12.63 -2.94 -4.66
CA ALA A 230 -13.25 -2.02 -5.61
C ALA A 230 -13.30 -2.59 -7.05
N MET A 231 -12.47 -3.57 -7.39
CA MET A 231 -12.53 -4.22 -8.72
C MET A 231 -13.83 -5.00 -8.90
N GLY A 232 -14.44 -5.45 -7.82
CA GLY A 232 -15.72 -6.15 -7.87
C GLY A 232 -16.85 -5.32 -8.49
N VAL A 233 -16.84 -3.98 -8.37
CA VAL A 233 -17.87 -3.14 -9.03
C VAL A 233 -17.73 -3.19 -10.55
N ILE A 234 -16.53 -3.33 -11.07
CA ILE A 234 -16.24 -3.42 -12.51
C ILE A 234 -16.71 -4.77 -13.05
N TRP A 235 -16.32 -5.86 -12.39
CA TRP A 235 -16.71 -7.21 -12.81
C TRP A 235 -18.23 -7.38 -12.85
N LEU A 236 -18.95 -6.81 -11.87
CA LEU A 236 -20.40 -6.88 -11.85
C LEU A 236 -21.04 -5.98 -12.94
N ALA A 237 -20.44 -4.83 -13.23
CA ALA A 237 -20.90 -3.98 -14.32
C ALA A 237 -20.71 -4.65 -15.71
N GLU A 238 -19.61 -5.36 -15.92
CA GLU A 238 -19.34 -6.17 -17.12
C GLU A 238 -20.42 -7.24 -17.35
N GLN A 239 -20.94 -7.81 -16.26
CA GLN A 239 -22.02 -8.79 -16.29
C GLN A 239 -23.43 -8.18 -16.42
N GLY A 240 -23.52 -6.86 -16.64
CA GLY A 240 -24.82 -6.19 -16.84
C GLY A 240 -25.63 -5.97 -15.57
N MET A 241 -25.02 -6.02 -14.40
CA MET A 241 -25.74 -5.85 -13.12
C MET A 241 -26.05 -4.39 -12.78
N GLY A 242 -25.60 -3.42 -13.60
CA GLY A 242 -25.90 -2.01 -13.37
C GLY A 242 -24.75 -1.08 -13.75
N ILE A 243 -24.86 0.15 -13.29
CA ILE A 243 -23.91 1.25 -13.53
C ILE A 243 -22.90 1.30 -12.37
N ALA A 244 -21.61 1.49 -12.69
CA ALA A 244 -20.53 1.66 -11.74
C ALA A 244 -19.83 3.00 -11.93
N LEU A 245 -19.34 3.62 -10.84
CA LEU A 245 -18.37 4.71 -10.88
C LEU A 245 -17.01 4.18 -10.43
N CYS A 246 -15.98 4.38 -11.25
CA CYS A 246 -14.62 4.02 -10.87
C CYS A 246 -13.57 4.95 -11.51
N PRO A 247 -12.32 4.93 -11.02
CA PRO A 247 -11.20 5.50 -11.75
C PRO A 247 -11.06 4.80 -13.12
N ARG A 248 -10.95 5.57 -14.19
CA ARG A 248 -10.86 5.06 -15.58
C ARG A 248 -9.76 4.01 -15.74
N LEU A 249 -8.63 4.21 -15.06
CA LEU A 249 -7.49 3.28 -15.09
C LEU A 249 -7.86 1.83 -14.68
N PHE A 250 -8.93 1.64 -13.89
CA PHE A 250 -9.37 0.31 -13.46
C PHE A 250 -10.14 -0.43 -14.56
N ALA A 251 -10.73 0.30 -15.50
CA ALA A 251 -11.57 -0.24 -16.54
C ALA A 251 -10.95 -0.12 -17.96
N GLU A 252 -9.68 0.27 -18.08
CA GLU A 252 -9.04 0.48 -19.39
C GLU A 252 -9.12 -0.76 -20.29
N ALA A 253 -8.89 -1.95 -19.74
CA ALA A 253 -8.97 -3.19 -20.49
C ALA A 253 -10.40 -3.49 -20.96
N SER A 254 -11.39 -3.32 -20.08
CA SER A 254 -12.81 -3.58 -20.36
C SER A 254 -13.40 -2.58 -21.35
N LEU A 255 -12.95 -1.31 -21.26
CA LEU A 255 -13.29 -0.27 -22.24
C LEU A 255 -12.69 -0.58 -23.62
N ALA A 256 -11.43 -0.97 -23.67
CA ALA A 256 -10.75 -1.34 -24.93
C ALA A 256 -11.36 -2.58 -25.58
N ALA A 257 -11.83 -3.53 -24.77
CA ALA A 257 -12.51 -4.75 -25.22
C ALA A 257 -14.00 -4.55 -25.57
N GLY A 258 -14.57 -3.34 -25.31
CA GLY A 258 -16.00 -3.06 -25.51
C GLY A 258 -16.93 -3.77 -24.51
N GLN A 259 -16.39 -4.34 -23.45
CA GLN A 259 -17.18 -4.97 -22.37
C GLN A 259 -17.89 -3.93 -21.52
N LEU A 260 -17.29 -2.75 -21.39
CA LEU A 260 -17.87 -1.57 -20.76
C LEU A 260 -17.80 -0.39 -21.71
N VAL A 261 -18.75 0.54 -21.54
CA VAL A 261 -18.75 1.83 -22.22
C VAL A 261 -18.94 2.95 -21.21
N GLU A 262 -18.34 4.10 -21.48
CA GLU A 262 -18.50 5.30 -20.64
C GLU A 262 -19.84 5.95 -20.95
N ILE A 263 -20.61 6.24 -19.92
CA ILE A 263 -21.92 6.85 -20.00
C ILE A 263 -21.93 8.19 -19.24
N LEU A 264 -22.85 9.07 -19.58
CA LEU A 264 -23.04 10.37 -18.91
C LEU A 264 -21.71 11.14 -18.73
N PRO A 265 -20.91 11.34 -19.80
CA PRO A 265 -19.59 11.98 -19.68
C PRO A 265 -19.70 13.42 -19.12
N GLN A 266 -20.85 14.08 -19.24
CA GLN A 266 -21.12 15.39 -18.67
C GLN A 266 -21.16 15.38 -17.13
N LEU A 267 -21.41 14.22 -16.48
CA LEU A 267 -21.32 14.06 -15.04
C LEU A 267 -19.90 13.65 -14.56
N SER A 268 -18.98 13.40 -15.48
CA SER A 268 -17.57 13.14 -15.22
C SER A 268 -16.80 14.45 -14.99
N GLY A 269 -15.49 14.38 -14.77
CA GLY A 269 -14.62 15.56 -14.62
C GLY A 269 -13.95 15.69 -13.26
N ARG A 270 -14.30 14.83 -12.29
CA ARG A 270 -13.50 14.67 -11.05
C ARG A 270 -12.45 13.59 -11.25
N THR A 271 -11.38 13.68 -10.48
CA THR A 271 -10.27 12.73 -10.57
C THR A 271 -9.99 12.07 -9.23
N ARG A 272 -9.42 10.87 -9.29
CA ARG A 272 -8.89 10.15 -8.13
C ARG A 272 -7.38 10.14 -8.20
N ALA A 273 -6.74 10.81 -7.24
CA ALA A 273 -5.30 10.79 -7.11
C ALA A 273 -4.82 9.46 -6.48
N PHE A 274 -3.72 8.93 -7.01
CA PHE A 274 -2.96 7.81 -6.45
C PHE A 274 -1.59 8.32 -6.05
N SER A 275 -1.18 8.01 -4.83
CA SER A 275 0.08 8.50 -4.28
C SER A 275 0.85 7.39 -3.60
N VAL A 276 2.17 7.42 -3.73
CA VAL A 276 3.06 6.68 -2.85
C VAL A 276 3.18 7.43 -1.54
N VAL A 277 3.05 6.71 -0.44
CA VAL A 277 3.08 7.22 0.95
C VAL A 277 4.15 6.45 1.70
N TYR A 278 4.95 7.14 2.50
CA TYR A 278 6.01 6.53 3.31
C TYR A 278 6.28 7.37 4.56
N PRO A 279 6.82 6.81 5.64
CA PRO A 279 7.11 7.55 6.87
C PRO A 279 8.12 8.68 6.63
N ALA A 280 7.76 9.93 6.96
CA ALA A 280 8.59 11.10 6.69
C ALA A 280 9.89 11.12 7.52
N HIS A 281 9.84 10.55 8.72
CA HIS A 281 10.95 10.57 9.69
C HIS A 281 11.77 9.27 9.69
N ARG A 282 11.35 8.26 8.95
CA ARG A 282 12.05 6.99 8.80
C ARG A 282 13.02 7.09 7.63
N GLY A 283 14.30 6.81 7.85
CA GLY A 283 15.28 6.75 6.76
C GLY A 283 14.91 5.63 5.80
N LEU A 284 14.40 5.97 4.63
CA LEU A 284 14.15 5.00 3.56
C LEU A 284 15.46 4.31 3.15
N SER A 285 15.42 3.00 2.94
CA SER A 285 16.54 2.25 2.36
C SER A 285 16.85 2.78 0.95
N ALA A 286 18.07 2.59 0.49
CA ALA A 286 18.43 2.96 -0.88
C ALA A 286 17.54 2.20 -1.90
N ALA A 287 17.22 0.94 -1.61
CA ALA A 287 16.30 0.13 -2.41
C ALA A 287 14.87 0.72 -2.43
N SER A 288 14.30 1.04 -1.26
CA SER A 288 12.95 1.67 -1.18
C SER A 288 12.92 3.01 -1.91
N ARG A 289 13.97 3.81 -1.81
CA ARG A 289 14.11 5.10 -2.49
C ARG A 289 14.14 4.93 -4.01
N ALA A 290 14.95 3.98 -4.51
CA ALA A 290 15.02 3.66 -5.93
C ALA A 290 13.66 3.20 -6.49
N LEU A 291 12.88 2.40 -5.72
CA LEU A 291 11.54 2.01 -6.13
C LEU A 291 10.59 3.21 -6.20
N ILE A 292 10.60 4.09 -5.19
CA ILE A 292 9.79 5.33 -5.21
C ILE A 292 10.13 6.19 -6.42
N ASP A 293 11.41 6.35 -6.74
CA ASP A 293 11.85 7.15 -7.88
C ASP A 293 11.41 6.53 -9.21
N MET A 294 11.44 5.21 -9.35
CA MET A 294 10.90 4.51 -10.52
C MET A 294 9.38 4.66 -10.64
N LEU A 295 8.64 4.53 -9.53
CA LEU A 295 7.19 4.75 -9.50
C LEU A 295 6.83 6.17 -9.96
N VAL A 296 7.57 7.17 -9.50
CA VAL A 296 7.33 8.57 -9.87
C VAL A 296 7.75 8.85 -11.33
N SER A 297 8.84 8.25 -11.81
CA SER A 297 9.31 8.42 -13.18
C SER A 297 8.38 7.78 -14.21
N ALA A 298 7.74 6.64 -13.87
CA ALA A 298 6.75 5.99 -14.72
C ALA A 298 5.53 6.89 -15.01
N ARG A 299 5.22 7.84 -14.11
CA ARG A 299 4.21 8.89 -14.32
C ARG A 299 4.49 9.74 -15.57
N ALA A 300 5.75 10.12 -15.79
CA ALA A 300 6.13 11.01 -16.91
C ALA A 300 5.84 10.35 -18.26
N SER A 301 5.98 9.02 -18.33
CA SER A 301 5.78 8.26 -19.57
C SER A 301 4.29 7.99 -19.90
N SER A 302 3.40 7.98 -18.89
CA SER A 302 1.96 7.78 -19.10
C SER A 302 1.22 9.07 -19.50
N ASN A 303 1.65 10.22 -19.01
CA ASN A 303 1.06 11.52 -19.40
C ASN A 303 1.33 11.90 -20.86
N SER A 304 2.42 11.42 -21.45
CA SER A 304 2.74 11.69 -22.87
C SER A 304 1.95 10.83 -23.86
N ARG A 305 1.31 9.74 -23.41
CA ARG A 305 0.48 8.86 -24.26
C ARG A 305 -1.01 9.24 -24.30
N GLY A 306 -1.45 10.14 -23.44
CA GLY A 306 -2.85 10.58 -23.33
C GLY A 306 -3.17 11.88 -24.06
N GLN A 307 -2.22 12.43 -24.83
CA GLN A 307 -2.38 13.70 -25.59
C GLN A 307 -2.27 13.49 -27.12
N VAL A 308 -2.59 12.31 -27.62
CA VAL A 308 -2.72 12.10 -29.10
C VAL A 308 -4.14 11.68 -29.40
#